data_1942634d9f54a8099bc200d449a6ab12
#
_entry.id   1942634d9f54a8099bc200d449a6ab12
#
_cell.length_a   1.000
_cell.length_b   1.000
_cell.length_c   1.000
_cell.angle_alpha   90.00
_cell.angle_beta   90.00
_cell.angle_gamma   90.00
#
_symmetry.space_group_name_H-M   'P 1'
#
loop_
_entity.id
_entity.type
_entity.pdbx_description
1 polymer ?
#
loop_
_entity_poly.entity_id
_entity_poly.type
_entity_poly.pdbx_seq_one_letter_code
_entity_poly.pdbx_strand_id
1 'polypeptide(L)'
;EQGIIVLGYPLSSTEKAKYEGFEILEAKEGCLKLEIKGEKATIITLPYPSEKRLNEAIGNPSNDEEAQKTYSERVGELFRELEENFQEDTINIAVSHIFVVGGEGTDSERPIQLGGSLLVEKKDLPTKAQYIALGHLHKPQKASHRLNAYYSGSPLQYSKDERSYAKGANIVDLKAGESPIIQSIYFKNY
;
A
#
# COMPACT_ATOMS: atom_id res chain seq x y z
N GLU A 1 10.57 4.66 -23.71
CA GLU A 1 9.47 4.72 -22.74
C GLU A 1 10.05 4.86 -21.31
N GLN A 2 9.42 5.68 -20.45
CA GLN A 2 10.03 6.09 -19.16
C GLN A 2 9.84 5.05 -18.03
N GLY A 3 9.22 3.88 -18.31
CA GLY A 3 9.05 2.82 -17.30
C GLY A 3 8.17 3.19 -16.10
N ILE A 4 7.18 4.08 -16.28
CA ILE A 4 6.23 4.45 -15.23
C ILE A 4 5.02 3.53 -15.31
N ILE A 5 4.72 2.84 -14.21
CA ILE A 5 3.55 1.97 -14.07
C ILE A 5 2.50 2.71 -13.23
N VAL A 6 1.28 2.84 -13.75
CA VAL A 6 0.16 3.50 -13.06
C VAL A 6 -0.97 2.50 -12.85
N LEU A 7 -1.26 2.20 -11.58
CA LEU A 7 -2.36 1.32 -11.15
C LEU A 7 -3.34 2.15 -10.33
N GLY A 8 -4.50 2.48 -10.89
CA GLY A 8 -5.43 3.45 -10.31
C GLY A 8 -6.63 2.87 -9.56
N TYR A 9 -6.93 1.59 -9.74
CA TYR A 9 -8.09 0.91 -9.15
C TYR A 9 -7.68 -0.38 -8.44
N PRO A 10 -8.44 -0.84 -7.42
CA PRO A 10 -8.29 -2.18 -6.87
C PRO A 10 -8.30 -3.22 -7.99
N LEU A 11 -7.41 -4.21 -7.88
CA LEU A 11 -7.23 -5.29 -8.85
C LEU A 11 -6.86 -4.84 -10.28
N SER A 12 -6.48 -3.56 -10.49
CA SER A 12 -5.92 -3.15 -11.79
C SER A 12 -4.62 -3.88 -12.09
N SER A 13 -4.36 -4.10 -13.37
CA SER A 13 -3.17 -4.78 -13.86
C SER A 13 -2.48 -3.94 -14.94
N THR A 14 -1.35 -4.41 -15.42
CA THR A 14 -0.60 -3.88 -16.56
C THR A 14 -0.17 -5.03 -17.46
N GLU A 15 0.62 -4.75 -18.47
CA GLU A 15 1.18 -5.76 -19.36
C GLU A 15 2.62 -6.10 -18.99
N LYS A 16 3.06 -7.30 -19.39
CA LYS A 16 4.48 -7.66 -19.34
C LYS A 16 5.27 -6.72 -20.25
N ALA A 17 6.36 -6.19 -19.74
CA ALA A 17 7.19 -5.25 -20.48
C ALA A 17 8.62 -5.26 -19.96
N LYS A 18 9.56 -4.94 -20.86
CA LYS A 18 10.96 -4.76 -20.50
C LYS A 18 11.33 -3.30 -20.66
N TYR A 19 11.91 -2.75 -19.61
CA TYR A 19 12.37 -1.38 -19.52
C TYR A 19 13.88 -1.33 -19.29
N GLU A 20 14.47 -0.16 -19.45
CA GLU A 20 15.85 0.04 -19.04
C GLU A 20 15.95 -0.06 -17.50
N GLY A 21 16.62 -1.12 -17.01
CA GLY A 21 16.86 -1.34 -15.60
C GLY A 21 15.89 -2.28 -14.88
N PHE A 22 14.73 -2.63 -15.44
CA PHE A 22 13.82 -3.63 -14.88
C PHE A 22 12.93 -4.29 -15.93
N GLU A 23 12.37 -5.45 -15.57
CA GLU A 23 11.43 -6.20 -16.41
C GLU A 23 10.20 -6.60 -15.60
N ILE A 24 9.00 -6.46 -16.17
CA ILE A 24 7.76 -7.00 -15.64
C ILE A 24 7.62 -8.44 -16.14
N LEU A 25 7.94 -9.40 -15.28
CA LEU A 25 7.90 -10.84 -15.59
C LEU A 25 6.47 -11.35 -15.67
N GLU A 26 5.61 -10.88 -14.74
CA GLU A 26 4.21 -11.26 -14.63
C GLU A 26 3.40 -10.07 -14.11
N ALA A 27 2.21 -9.88 -14.69
CA ALA A 27 1.23 -8.91 -14.23
C ALA A 27 -0.12 -9.59 -14.13
N LYS A 28 -0.71 -9.55 -12.94
CA LYS A 28 -2.05 -10.04 -12.63
C LYS A 28 -2.86 -8.94 -11.96
N GLU A 29 -4.14 -9.20 -11.73
CA GLU A 29 -5.01 -8.32 -10.97
C GLU A 29 -4.42 -8.06 -9.57
N GLY A 30 -4.07 -6.80 -9.31
CA GLY A 30 -3.47 -6.37 -8.03
C GLY A 30 -2.08 -6.92 -7.72
N CYS A 31 -1.38 -7.56 -8.67
CA CYS A 31 -0.06 -8.14 -8.43
C CYS A 31 0.88 -7.96 -9.62
N LEU A 32 2.12 -7.57 -9.32
CA LEU A 32 3.23 -7.45 -10.27
C LEU A 32 4.41 -8.30 -9.79
N LYS A 33 5.02 -9.06 -10.70
CA LYS A 33 6.33 -9.67 -10.46
C LYS A 33 7.36 -8.98 -11.35
N LEU A 34 8.38 -8.45 -10.72
CA LEU A 34 9.44 -7.68 -11.36
C LEU A 34 10.79 -8.40 -11.22
N GLU A 35 11.67 -8.15 -12.18
CA GLU A 35 13.10 -8.42 -12.04
C GLU A 35 13.88 -7.11 -12.20
N ILE A 36 14.73 -6.81 -11.23
CA ILE A 36 15.56 -5.61 -11.18
C ILE A 36 16.99 -6.05 -10.88
N LYS A 37 17.89 -5.93 -11.84
CA LYS A 37 19.32 -6.32 -11.69
C LYS A 37 19.52 -7.75 -11.19
N GLY A 38 18.66 -8.67 -11.60
CA GLY A 38 18.71 -10.08 -11.18
C GLY A 38 17.96 -10.41 -9.88
N GLU A 39 17.50 -9.42 -9.13
CA GLU A 39 16.65 -9.60 -7.96
C GLU A 39 15.16 -9.62 -8.36
N LYS A 40 14.42 -10.58 -7.83
CA LYS A 40 12.99 -10.70 -8.09
C LYS A 40 12.16 -10.09 -6.99
N ALA A 41 11.14 -9.34 -7.34
CA ALA A 41 10.18 -8.76 -6.41
C ALA A 41 8.74 -9.09 -6.80
N THR A 42 7.94 -9.45 -5.82
CA THR A 42 6.48 -9.58 -5.94
C THR A 42 5.85 -8.40 -5.20
N ILE A 43 5.11 -7.57 -5.94
CA ILE A 43 4.45 -6.38 -5.41
C ILE A 43 2.96 -6.56 -5.54
N ILE A 44 2.25 -6.63 -4.39
CA ILE A 44 0.79 -6.57 -4.38
C ILE A 44 0.34 -5.12 -4.20
N THR A 45 -0.73 -4.75 -4.89
CA THR A 45 -1.23 -3.38 -4.92
C THR A 45 -2.73 -3.33 -4.66
N LEU A 46 -3.14 -2.46 -3.73
CA LEU A 46 -4.53 -2.15 -3.46
C LEU A 46 -4.71 -0.62 -3.43
N PRO A 47 -4.81 0.04 -4.61
CA PRO A 47 -5.00 1.48 -4.70
C PRO A 47 -6.34 1.88 -4.10
N TYR A 48 -6.38 3.01 -3.38
CA TYR A 48 -7.52 3.59 -2.65
C TYR A 48 -8.85 2.80 -2.78
N PRO A 49 -9.07 1.80 -1.91
CA PRO A 49 -10.20 0.88 -2.03
C PRO A 49 -11.46 1.48 -1.37
N SER A 50 -12.03 2.57 -1.95
CA SER A 50 -13.32 3.08 -1.47
C SER A 50 -14.40 2.02 -1.60
N GLU A 51 -15.48 2.10 -0.81
CA GLU A 51 -16.58 1.11 -0.87
C GLU A 51 -17.11 0.91 -2.30
N LYS A 52 -17.26 2.02 -3.04
CA LYS A 52 -17.66 1.95 -4.44
C LYS A 52 -16.68 1.14 -5.28
N ARG A 53 -15.37 1.39 -5.14
CA ARG A 53 -14.32 0.69 -5.90
C ARG A 53 -14.19 -0.77 -5.49
N LEU A 54 -14.40 -1.09 -4.21
CA LEU A 54 -14.46 -2.48 -3.76
C LEU A 54 -15.65 -3.20 -4.38
N ASN A 55 -16.83 -2.59 -4.39
CA ASN A 55 -18.03 -3.16 -5.02
C ASN A 55 -17.85 -3.36 -6.53
N GLU A 56 -17.15 -2.44 -7.21
CA GLU A 56 -16.81 -2.58 -8.63
C GLU A 56 -15.81 -3.71 -8.89
N ALA A 57 -14.84 -3.92 -7.98
CA ALA A 57 -13.77 -4.90 -8.14
C ALA A 57 -14.20 -6.34 -7.80
N ILE A 58 -14.94 -6.53 -6.70
CA ILE A 58 -15.28 -7.84 -6.17
C ILE A 58 -16.80 -8.12 -6.14
N GLY A 59 -17.60 -7.21 -6.66
CA GLY A 59 -19.06 -7.27 -6.66
C GLY A 59 -19.70 -6.77 -5.36
N ASN A 60 -21.04 -6.62 -5.44
CA ASN A 60 -21.83 -6.35 -4.25
C ASN A 60 -21.96 -7.63 -3.41
N PRO A 61 -22.16 -7.51 -2.09
CA PRO A 61 -22.41 -8.67 -1.24
C PRO A 61 -23.52 -9.56 -1.83
N SER A 62 -23.23 -10.84 -1.96
CA SER A 62 -24.15 -11.81 -2.58
C SER A 62 -25.14 -12.43 -1.59
N ASN A 63 -24.89 -12.28 -0.28
CA ASN A 63 -25.69 -12.80 0.80
C ASN A 63 -25.59 -11.92 2.06
N ASP A 64 -26.43 -12.21 3.07
CA ASP A 64 -26.49 -11.44 4.31
C ASP A 64 -25.19 -11.50 5.12
N GLU A 65 -24.43 -12.59 5.05
CA GLU A 65 -23.16 -12.75 5.75
C GLU A 65 -22.08 -11.81 5.15
N GLU A 66 -21.99 -11.75 3.83
CA GLU A 66 -21.08 -10.79 3.15
C GLU A 66 -21.51 -9.35 3.39
N ALA A 67 -22.81 -9.08 3.41
CA ALA A 67 -23.33 -7.74 3.67
C ALA A 67 -23.02 -7.23 5.10
N GLN A 68 -22.81 -8.15 6.05
CA GLN A 68 -22.45 -7.81 7.43
C GLN A 68 -20.95 -7.57 7.62
N LYS A 69 -20.09 -7.93 6.65
CA LYS A 69 -18.66 -7.67 6.74
C LYS A 69 -18.36 -6.18 6.75
N THR A 70 -17.50 -5.79 7.67
CA THR A 70 -17.00 -4.41 7.72
C THR A 70 -16.10 -4.10 6.53
N TYR A 71 -15.91 -2.82 6.24
CA TYR A 71 -14.95 -2.36 5.23
C TYR A 71 -13.55 -2.94 5.46
N SER A 72 -13.08 -2.95 6.72
CA SER A 72 -11.77 -3.50 7.08
C SER A 72 -11.65 -4.98 6.76
N GLU A 73 -12.65 -5.78 7.09
CA GLU A 73 -12.65 -7.21 6.81
C GLU A 73 -12.59 -7.51 5.30
N ARG A 74 -13.34 -6.77 4.49
CA ARG A 74 -13.30 -6.88 3.03
C ARG A 74 -11.94 -6.52 2.45
N VAL A 75 -11.31 -5.45 2.95
CA VAL A 75 -9.93 -5.06 2.57
C VAL A 75 -8.94 -6.14 2.98
N GLY A 76 -9.09 -6.70 4.19
CA GLY A 76 -8.25 -7.76 4.70
C GLY A 76 -8.38 -9.08 3.92
N GLU A 77 -9.57 -9.41 3.43
CA GLU A 77 -9.78 -10.57 2.55
C GLU A 77 -9.02 -10.41 1.23
N LEU A 78 -9.14 -9.24 0.59
CA LEU A 78 -8.38 -8.95 -0.63
C LEU A 78 -6.86 -9.02 -0.40
N PHE A 79 -6.35 -8.50 0.70
CA PHE A 79 -4.93 -8.64 1.01
C PHE A 79 -4.52 -10.10 1.20
N ARG A 80 -5.31 -10.92 1.87
CA ARG A 80 -5.04 -12.36 2.03
C ARG A 80 -4.98 -13.09 0.68
N GLU A 81 -5.93 -12.79 -0.21
CA GLU A 81 -5.93 -13.35 -1.57
C GLU A 81 -4.70 -12.89 -2.39
N LEU A 82 -4.36 -11.61 -2.31
CA LEU A 82 -3.20 -11.07 -3.01
C LEU A 82 -1.88 -11.64 -2.46
N GLU A 83 -1.76 -11.85 -1.15
CA GLU A 83 -0.59 -12.45 -0.50
C GLU A 83 -0.26 -13.88 -0.96
N GLU A 84 -1.22 -14.62 -1.54
CA GLU A 84 -0.98 -15.94 -2.12
C GLU A 84 -0.02 -15.88 -3.35
N ASN A 85 0.22 -14.69 -3.91
CA ASN A 85 1.20 -14.48 -4.96
C ASN A 85 2.64 -14.35 -4.43
N PHE A 86 2.85 -14.13 -3.13
CA PHE A 86 4.16 -14.01 -2.52
C PHE A 86 4.93 -15.33 -2.55
N GLN A 87 6.25 -15.24 -2.71
CA GLN A 87 7.15 -16.39 -2.79
C GLN A 87 8.32 -16.17 -1.82
N GLU A 88 8.88 -17.25 -1.30
CA GLU A 88 9.98 -17.20 -0.32
C GLU A 88 11.27 -16.67 -0.95
N ASP A 89 11.47 -16.90 -2.24
CA ASP A 89 12.65 -16.50 -3.00
C ASP A 89 12.51 -15.13 -3.67
N THR A 90 11.45 -14.36 -3.35
CA THR A 90 11.23 -13.01 -3.87
C THR A 90 11.18 -11.98 -2.74
N ILE A 91 11.47 -10.74 -3.10
CA ILE A 91 11.18 -9.58 -2.26
C ILE A 91 9.68 -9.32 -2.30
N ASN A 92 8.99 -9.41 -1.15
CA ASN A 92 7.54 -9.34 -1.06
C ASN A 92 7.09 -7.99 -0.48
N ILE A 93 6.44 -7.18 -1.29
CA ILE A 93 6.02 -5.80 -0.96
C ILE A 93 4.51 -5.66 -1.14
N ALA A 94 3.85 -4.97 -0.20
CA ALA A 94 2.48 -4.50 -0.36
C ALA A 94 2.46 -2.98 -0.49
N VAL A 95 1.63 -2.47 -1.40
CA VAL A 95 1.43 -1.03 -1.62
C VAL A 95 -0.06 -0.73 -1.56
N SER A 96 -0.46 0.23 -0.73
CA SER A 96 -1.87 0.62 -0.62
C SER A 96 -2.04 2.09 -0.23
N HIS A 97 -3.24 2.62 -0.48
CA HIS A 97 -3.63 3.97 -0.08
C HIS A 97 -4.86 3.89 0.85
N ILE A 98 -4.61 3.61 2.12
CA ILE A 98 -5.62 3.34 3.15
C ILE A 98 -5.30 4.09 4.44
N PHE A 99 -6.32 4.30 5.30
CA PHE A 99 -6.13 4.76 6.66
C PHE A 99 -6.18 3.59 7.65
N VAL A 100 -5.07 3.35 8.32
CA VAL A 100 -4.95 2.30 9.34
C VAL A 100 -5.32 2.85 10.72
N VAL A 101 -6.12 2.10 11.46
CA VAL A 101 -6.58 2.48 12.83
C VAL A 101 -5.41 2.87 13.72
N GLY A 102 -5.53 4.03 14.37
CA GLY A 102 -4.50 4.63 15.23
C GLY A 102 -3.45 5.45 14.51
N GLY A 103 -3.60 5.65 13.19
CA GLY A 103 -2.82 6.64 12.45
C GLY A 103 -3.25 8.07 12.81
N GLU A 104 -2.32 9.00 12.72
CA GLU A 104 -2.55 10.43 12.96
C GLU A 104 -2.70 11.14 11.62
N GLY A 105 -3.90 11.67 11.36
CA GLY A 105 -4.20 12.51 10.19
C GLY A 105 -3.87 13.98 10.42
N THR A 106 -3.99 14.77 9.36
CA THR A 106 -3.86 16.23 9.33
C THR A 106 -5.10 16.86 8.68
N ASP A 107 -5.20 18.18 8.65
CA ASP A 107 -6.35 18.88 8.04
C ASP A 107 -6.40 18.79 6.51
N SER A 108 -5.35 18.27 5.90
CA SER A 108 -5.19 18.24 4.43
C SER A 108 -5.52 16.89 3.79
N GLU A 109 -5.68 15.83 4.56
CA GLU A 109 -6.17 14.57 4.03
C GLU A 109 -7.66 14.65 3.68
N ARG A 110 -8.05 13.88 2.69
CA ARG A 110 -9.47 13.73 2.36
C ARG A 110 -10.21 13.19 3.59
N PRO A 111 -11.25 13.88 4.06
CA PRO A 111 -12.00 13.43 5.23
C PRO A 111 -12.49 11.99 5.03
N ILE A 112 -12.20 11.14 6.01
CA ILE A 112 -12.86 9.85 6.12
C ILE A 112 -14.32 10.17 6.45
N GLN A 113 -15.26 9.58 5.74
CA GLN A 113 -16.69 9.87 5.95
C GLN A 113 -17.05 9.78 7.43
N LEU A 114 -17.84 10.75 7.91
CA LEU A 114 -18.37 10.80 9.27
C LEU A 114 -18.90 9.43 9.69
N GLY A 115 -18.20 8.77 10.65
CA GLY A 115 -18.57 7.45 11.13
C GLY A 115 -17.45 6.41 11.13
N GLY A 116 -16.24 6.74 10.63
CA GLY A 116 -15.07 5.84 10.70
C GLY A 116 -15.16 4.60 9.80
N SER A 117 -16.06 4.59 8.82
CA SER A 117 -16.38 3.41 8.00
C SER A 117 -15.26 2.95 7.06
N LEU A 118 -14.27 3.79 6.79
CA LEU A 118 -13.15 3.47 5.88
C LEU A 118 -11.80 3.28 6.58
N LEU A 119 -11.82 2.93 7.87
CA LEU A 119 -10.62 2.58 8.62
C LEU A 119 -10.30 1.10 8.43
N VAL A 120 -9.01 0.80 8.26
CA VAL A 120 -8.49 -0.57 8.18
C VAL A 120 -7.84 -0.95 9.51
N GLU A 121 -8.28 -2.04 10.11
CA GLU A 121 -7.71 -2.58 11.32
C GLU A 121 -6.31 -3.15 11.07
N LYS A 122 -5.41 -3.01 12.06
CA LYS A 122 -4.03 -3.52 11.93
C LYS A 122 -3.94 -5.02 11.69
N LYS A 123 -4.94 -5.79 12.14
CA LYS A 123 -5.06 -7.25 11.92
C LYS A 123 -5.35 -7.62 10.48
N ASP A 124 -5.94 -6.69 9.72
CA ASP A 124 -6.35 -6.87 8.33
C ASP A 124 -5.28 -6.41 7.32
N LEU A 125 -4.11 -5.95 7.82
CA LEU A 125 -2.95 -5.66 6.97
C LEU A 125 -2.27 -6.95 6.48
N PRO A 126 -1.62 -6.92 5.29
CA PRO A 126 -0.90 -8.07 4.77
C PRO A 126 0.26 -8.48 5.68
N THR A 127 0.25 -9.72 6.15
CA THR A 127 1.19 -10.23 7.15
C THR A 127 2.43 -10.89 6.57
N LYS A 128 2.35 -11.36 5.31
CA LYS A 128 3.46 -12.02 4.60
C LYS A 128 4.36 -11.03 3.86
N ALA A 129 3.98 -9.73 3.79
CA ALA A 129 4.80 -8.70 3.18
C ALA A 129 6.01 -8.35 4.05
N GLN A 130 7.21 -8.26 3.44
CA GLN A 130 8.42 -7.76 4.11
C GLN A 130 8.31 -6.26 4.41
N TYR A 131 7.66 -5.51 3.54
CA TYR A 131 7.39 -4.08 3.69
C TYR A 131 6.02 -3.71 3.15
N ILE A 132 5.31 -2.85 3.89
CA ILE A 132 4.00 -2.33 3.50
C ILE A 132 4.15 -0.82 3.33
N ALA A 133 4.12 -0.37 2.08
CA ALA A 133 4.15 1.04 1.72
C ALA A 133 2.72 1.61 1.73
N LEU A 134 2.44 2.51 2.67
CA LEU A 134 1.14 3.12 2.85
C LEU A 134 1.14 4.57 2.37
N GLY A 135 0.12 4.94 1.61
CA GLY A 135 -0.28 6.31 1.32
C GLY A 135 -1.55 6.68 2.07
N HIS A 136 -2.00 7.90 1.97
CA HIS A 136 -3.14 8.58 2.55
C HIS A 136 -2.72 9.58 3.64
N LEU A 137 -2.03 9.16 4.69
CA LEU A 137 -1.63 10.05 5.78
C LEU A 137 -0.40 10.87 5.40
N HIS A 138 -0.50 12.19 5.58
CA HIS A 138 0.54 13.15 5.25
C HIS A 138 1.65 13.26 6.30
N LYS A 139 1.37 12.78 7.53
CA LYS A 139 2.37 12.70 8.60
C LYS A 139 3.18 11.40 8.47
N PRO A 140 4.54 11.48 8.38
CA PRO A 140 5.39 10.30 8.40
C PRO A 140 5.21 9.51 9.69
N GLN A 141 4.84 8.24 9.61
CA GLN A 141 4.59 7.42 10.79
C GLN A 141 4.59 5.93 10.49
N LYS A 142 4.85 5.13 11.53
CA LYS A 142 4.69 3.69 11.49
C LYS A 142 3.24 3.30 11.82
N ALA A 143 2.59 2.55 10.94
CA ALA A 143 1.19 2.15 11.12
C ALA A 143 1.02 0.94 12.05
N SER A 144 2.02 0.06 12.16
CA SER A 144 1.97 -1.14 12.99
C SER A 144 3.30 -1.40 13.69
N HIS A 145 3.27 -1.77 14.98
CA HIS A 145 4.48 -2.18 15.71
C HIS A 145 4.94 -3.59 15.35
N ARG A 146 4.03 -4.44 14.86
CA ARG A 146 4.31 -5.85 14.53
C ARG A 146 4.75 -6.05 13.07
N LEU A 147 4.31 -5.16 12.18
CA LEU A 147 4.58 -5.22 10.74
C LEU A 147 5.46 -4.04 10.33
N ASN A 148 6.19 -4.20 9.24
CA ASN A 148 6.95 -3.10 8.63
C ASN A 148 6.02 -2.26 7.72
N ALA A 149 4.98 -1.68 8.32
CA ALA A 149 3.98 -0.86 7.65
C ALA A 149 4.20 0.62 7.97
N TYR A 150 4.43 1.43 6.93
CA TYR A 150 4.84 2.82 7.08
C TYR A 150 4.13 3.76 6.11
N TYR A 151 3.78 4.92 6.62
CA TYR A 151 3.47 6.11 5.84
C TYR A 151 4.75 6.94 5.71
N SER A 152 5.23 7.18 4.50
CA SER A 152 6.32 8.13 4.25
C SER A 152 5.86 9.57 4.45
N GLY A 153 4.57 9.80 4.45
CA GLY A 153 3.94 11.10 4.49
C GLY A 153 3.88 11.76 3.11
N SER A 154 3.46 13.01 3.08
CA SER A 154 3.45 13.83 1.87
C SER A 154 4.83 14.46 1.62
N PRO A 155 5.27 14.61 0.36
CA PRO A 155 6.57 15.23 0.04
C PRO A 155 6.57 16.74 0.28
N LEU A 156 5.39 17.38 0.27
CA LEU A 156 5.20 18.82 0.46
C LEU A 156 4.25 19.07 1.62
N GLN A 157 4.31 20.28 2.17
CA GLN A 157 3.36 20.78 3.15
C GLN A 157 2.10 21.26 2.44
N TYR A 158 0.95 20.65 2.76
CA TYR A 158 -0.36 21.02 2.17
C TYR A 158 -1.22 21.86 3.11
N SER A 159 -0.98 21.81 4.43
CA SER A 159 -1.73 22.56 5.43
C SER A 159 -0.81 23.17 6.49
N LYS A 160 -1.38 24.07 7.32
CA LYS A 160 -0.60 24.77 8.37
C LYS A 160 -0.21 23.87 9.53
N ASP A 161 -1.02 22.89 9.88
CA ASP A 161 -0.79 21.92 10.95
C ASP A 161 0.38 20.98 10.62
N GLU A 162 0.69 20.80 9.33
CA GLU A 162 1.84 20.00 8.86
C GLU A 162 3.22 20.66 9.12
N ARG A 163 3.25 21.88 9.66
CA ARG A 163 4.52 22.58 9.99
C ARG A 163 5.29 21.94 11.14
N SER A 164 4.64 21.12 11.94
CA SER A 164 5.21 20.52 13.16
C SER A 164 6.15 19.34 12.90
N TYR A 165 6.23 18.86 11.65
CA TYR A 165 7.08 17.70 11.30
C TYR A 165 7.77 17.88 9.94
N ALA A 166 8.95 17.26 9.83
CA ALA A 166 9.72 17.30 8.59
C ALA A 166 9.09 16.44 7.50
N LYS A 167 9.14 16.92 6.27
CA LYS A 167 8.76 16.17 5.07
C LYS A 167 9.94 15.32 4.58
N GLY A 168 9.62 14.15 4.01
CA GLY A 168 10.66 13.22 3.64
C GLY A 168 10.16 12.02 2.85
N ALA A 169 11.01 11.02 2.77
CA ALA A 169 10.71 9.72 2.20
C ALA A 169 11.42 8.62 2.99
N ASN A 170 10.96 7.38 2.85
CA ASN A 170 11.66 6.22 3.37
C ASN A 170 12.48 5.58 2.23
N ILE A 171 13.76 5.36 2.47
CA ILE A 171 14.60 4.44 1.69
C ILE A 171 14.50 3.09 2.38
N VAL A 172 14.20 2.05 1.60
CA VAL A 172 14.01 0.69 2.13
C VAL A 172 14.89 -0.27 1.36
N ASP A 173 15.88 -0.84 2.04
CA ASP A 173 16.72 -1.89 1.48
C ASP A 173 16.08 -3.24 1.79
N LEU A 174 15.85 -4.03 0.76
CA LEU A 174 15.17 -5.32 0.82
C LEU A 174 15.98 -6.41 0.14
N LYS A 175 15.98 -7.59 0.74
CA LYS A 175 16.44 -8.84 0.13
C LYS A 175 15.45 -9.95 0.41
N ALA A 176 15.33 -10.89 -0.50
CA ALA A 176 14.44 -12.04 -0.33
C ALA A 176 14.71 -12.76 0.99
N GLY A 177 13.67 -13.02 1.79
CA GLY A 177 13.76 -13.71 3.08
C GLY A 177 14.39 -12.92 4.23
N GLU A 178 14.90 -11.70 4.02
CA GLU A 178 15.52 -10.87 5.07
C GLU A 178 14.56 -9.79 5.59
N SER A 179 14.81 -9.32 6.81
CA SER A 179 14.10 -8.16 7.36
C SER A 179 14.54 -6.88 6.64
N PRO A 180 13.63 -5.93 6.37
CA PRO A 180 13.96 -4.68 5.70
C PRO A 180 14.85 -3.78 6.57
N ILE A 181 15.77 -3.06 5.92
CA ILE A 181 16.48 -1.93 6.53
C ILE A 181 15.80 -0.65 6.05
N ILE A 182 15.25 0.12 7.00
CA ILE A 182 14.43 1.30 6.71
C ILE A 182 15.13 2.54 7.24
N GLN A 183 15.37 3.51 6.35
CA GLN A 183 15.97 4.79 6.66
C GLN A 183 15.05 5.92 6.19
N SER A 184 14.61 6.77 7.11
CA SER A 184 13.90 8.01 6.74
C SER A 184 14.91 9.08 6.32
N ILE A 185 14.68 9.69 5.18
CA ILE A 185 15.40 10.87 4.70
C ILE A 185 14.47 12.07 4.72
N TYR A 186 14.99 13.23 5.10
CA TYR A 186 14.20 14.45 5.21
C TYR A 186 14.59 15.45 4.14
N PHE A 187 13.60 16.07 3.54
CA PHE A 187 13.79 17.12 2.54
C PHE A 187 14.15 18.41 3.27
N LYS A 188 15.07 19.18 2.67
CA LYS A 188 15.35 20.53 3.16
C LYS A 188 14.14 21.41 2.83
N ASN A 189 13.56 22.03 3.86
CA ASN A 189 12.58 23.08 3.66
C ASN A 189 13.30 24.30 3.05
N TYR A 190 12.85 24.72 1.89
CA TYR A 190 13.24 25.97 1.25
C TYR A 190 12.21 27.04 1.58
#